data_d505fa2661ec34e386901a9d0a787f74
#
_entry.id   d505fa2661ec34e386901a9d0a787f74
#
_cell.length_a   1.000
_cell.length_b   1.000
_cell.length_c   1.000
_cell.angle_alpha   90.00
_cell.angle_beta   90.00
_cell.angle_gamma   90.00
#
_symmetry.space_group_name_H-M   'P 1'
#
loop_
_entity.id
_entity.type
_entity.pdbx_description
1 polymer ?
#
loop_
_entity_poly.entity_id
_entity_poly.type
_entity_poly.pdbx_seq_one_letter_code
_entity_poly.pdbx_strand_id
1 'polypeptide(L)'
;MTLGQNVPKLDALHLMDGIEGLRSLPKHSVDMLLTDPPYGTTRNFWDVPLPLPELWEAVRWAVKPNGAILFFAQCPFDKVLGASNLAMLRYEWVWYKSRATGFLNANRAPLKKSENILVFYQKSPVYHPQFTYGEPYRKTNPRSGCSTNYGKFERTGSESSDGRRYPGNVLFVPTVTGGIHPTQKPVELCEYFIKTYTDEGEVVADICAGSGTTAVAAINTGRRFVCFENAPSIYTIAAQRIEQARLAMAMGEKGT
;
A
#
# COMPACT_ATOMS: atom_id res chain seq x y z
N MET A 1 37.81 -4.44 5.57
CA MET A 1 37.21 -4.06 6.87
C MET A 1 35.79 -3.61 6.57
N THR A 2 34.83 -4.50 6.73
CA THR A 2 33.41 -4.22 6.58
C THR A 2 32.98 -3.43 7.81
N LEU A 3 32.80 -2.10 7.66
CA LEU A 3 32.11 -1.28 8.64
C LEU A 3 30.75 -1.95 8.88
N GLY A 4 30.49 -2.38 10.12
CA GLY A 4 29.21 -2.97 10.50
C GLY A 4 28.09 -1.98 10.17
N GLN A 5 27.41 -2.20 9.06
CA GLN A 5 26.21 -1.45 8.73
C GLN A 5 25.20 -1.73 9.85
N ASN A 6 24.83 -0.70 10.59
CA ASN A 6 23.79 -0.80 11.60
C ASN A 6 22.47 -1.13 10.88
N VAL A 7 22.05 -2.39 10.98
CA VAL A 7 20.77 -2.84 10.43
C VAL A 7 19.63 -2.02 11.04
N PRO A 8 18.76 -1.40 10.24
CA PRO A 8 17.62 -0.63 10.74
C PRO A 8 16.76 -1.47 11.69
N LYS A 9 16.42 -0.89 12.83
CA LYS A 9 15.55 -1.55 13.81
C LYS A 9 14.12 -1.63 13.27
N LEU A 10 13.46 -2.76 13.50
CA LEU A 10 12.04 -2.88 13.30
C LEU A 10 11.25 -2.06 14.33
N ASP A 11 10.01 -1.75 13.98
CA ASP A 11 9.09 -0.90 14.74
C ASP A 11 9.66 0.51 14.94
N ALA A 12 10.34 1.01 13.90
CA ALA A 12 11.01 2.30 13.93
C ALA A 12 10.88 3.05 12.60
N LEU A 13 10.88 4.37 12.72
CA LEU A 13 11.08 5.30 11.62
C LEU A 13 12.57 5.69 11.61
N HIS A 14 13.16 5.70 10.43
CA HIS A 14 14.56 6.05 10.22
C HIS A 14 14.69 7.29 9.35
N LEU A 15 15.52 8.25 9.78
CA LEU A 15 15.84 9.45 9.01
C LEU A 15 16.93 9.11 7.99
N MET A 16 16.53 8.65 6.80
CA MET A 16 17.43 8.27 5.72
C MET A 16 16.67 8.10 4.41
N ASP A 17 17.40 7.99 3.30
CA ASP A 17 16.85 7.64 2.00
C ASP A 17 16.21 6.24 2.03
N GLY A 18 15.02 6.09 1.45
CA GLY A 18 14.26 4.85 1.51
C GLY A 18 14.85 3.70 0.70
N ILE A 19 15.52 3.99 -0.44
CA ILE A 19 16.20 2.97 -1.25
C ILE A 19 17.42 2.44 -0.50
N GLU A 20 18.22 3.32 0.08
CA GLU A 20 19.36 2.95 0.93
C GLU A 20 18.87 2.22 2.19
N GLY A 21 17.73 2.64 2.73
CA GLY A 21 17.05 1.96 3.83
C GLY A 21 16.75 0.50 3.50
N LEU A 22 16.10 0.23 2.36
CA LEU A 22 15.85 -1.15 1.92
C LEU A 22 17.12 -1.96 1.71
N ARG A 23 18.17 -1.37 1.11
CA ARG A 23 19.44 -2.04 0.89
C ARG A 23 20.15 -2.43 2.19
N SER A 24 19.92 -1.69 3.26
CA SER A 24 20.51 -1.94 4.57
C SER A 24 19.77 -3.00 5.40
N LEU A 25 18.57 -3.40 4.99
CA LEU A 25 17.82 -4.48 5.61
C LEU A 25 18.41 -5.86 5.27
N PRO A 26 18.20 -6.86 6.13
CA PRO A 26 18.51 -8.24 5.76
C PRO A 26 17.73 -8.66 4.50
N LYS A 27 18.38 -9.48 3.68
CA LYS A 27 17.75 -9.98 2.46
C LYS A 27 16.46 -10.72 2.78
N HIS A 28 15.38 -10.41 2.02
CA HIS A 28 14.08 -11.07 2.15
C HIS A 28 13.49 -11.02 3.57
N SER A 29 13.66 -9.88 4.25
CA SER A 29 13.15 -9.65 5.61
C SER A 29 11.82 -8.91 5.67
N VAL A 30 11.33 -8.39 4.53
CA VAL A 30 10.09 -7.60 4.43
C VAL A 30 8.99 -8.46 3.81
N ASP A 31 7.83 -8.53 4.46
CA ASP A 31 6.65 -9.27 3.98
C ASP A 31 5.81 -8.42 3.02
N MET A 32 5.75 -7.13 3.26
CA MET A 32 5.01 -6.19 2.42
C MET A 32 5.74 -4.85 2.31
N LEU A 33 5.84 -4.32 1.09
CA LEU A 33 6.16 -2.92 0.85
C LEU A 33 4.85 -2.19 0.53
N LEU A 34 4.53 -1.16 1.31
CA LEU A 34 3.40 -0.26 1.06
C LEU A 34 3.91 1.17 1.11
N THR A 35 3.91 1.88 -0.01
CA THR A 35 4.56 3.18 -0.08
C THR A 35 3.88 4.14 -1.06
N ASP A 36 3.99 5.43 -0.76
CA ASP A 36 3.49 6.55 -1.58
C ASP A 36 4.70 7.39 -2.05
N PRO A 37 5.37 6.99 -3.15
CA PRO A 37 6.55 7.70 -3.63
C PRO A 37 6.17 9.04 -4.26
N PRO A 38 7.12 9.97 -4.43
CA PRO A 38 6.90 11.17 -5.20
C PRO A 38 6.62 10.85 -6.68
N TYR A 39 5.62 11.53 -7.28
CA TYR A 39 5.16 11.26 -8.65
C TYR A 39 5.81 12.15 -9.72
N GLY A 40 6.53 13.21 -9.32
CA GLY A 40 7.08 14.21 -10.25
C GLY A 40 6.01 15.02 -10.97
N THR A 41 4.83 15.18 -10.37
CA THR A 41 3.68 15.85 -11.01
C THR A 41 3.32 17.19 -10.38
N THR A 42 4.00 17.57 -9.32
CA THR A 42 3.80 18.84 -8.62
C THR A 42 5.05 19.72 -8.70
N ARG A 43 4.94 20.99 -8.28
CA ARG A 43 6.08 21.93 -8.20
C ARG A 43 6.80 21.89 -6.84
N ASN A 44 6.43 20.92 -5.99
CA ASN A 44 7.10 20.77 -4.71
C ASN A 44 8.54 20.28 -4.93
N PHE A 45 9.48 20.84 -4.21
CA PHE A 45 10.91 20.47 -4.34
C PHE A 45 11.20 19.00 -3.99
N TRP A 46 10.35 18.40 -3.18
CA TRP A 46 10.47 17.00 -2.77
C TRP A 46 9.81 16.01 -3.76
N ASP A 47 9.01 16.50 -4.72
CA ASP A 47 8.30 15.65 -5.68
C ASP A 47 9.21 15.25 -6.86
N VAL A 48 10.34 14.63 -6.55
CA VAL A 48 11.30 14.09 -7.51
C VAL A 48 11.11 12.59 -7.63
N PRO A 49 10.78 12.04 -8.82
CA PRO A 49 10.59 10.61 -9.01
C PRO A 49 11.82 9.80 -8.58
N LEU A 50 11.58 8.68 -7.92
CA LEU A 50 12.64 7.75 -7.53
C LEU A 50 13.30 7.11 -8.76
N PRO A 51 14.61 6.82 -8.70
CA PRO A 51 15.30 6.07 -9.74
C PRO A 51 14.79 4.62 -9.77
N LEU A 52 13.97 4.30 -10.77
CA LEU A 52 13.25 3.02 -10.84
C LEU A 52 14.16 1.78 -10.91
N PRO A 53 15.30 1.77 -11.65
CA PRO A 53 16.21 0.63 -11.65
C PRO A 53 16.73 0.30 -10.25
N GLU A 54 17.22 1.29 -9.53
CA GLU A 54 17.77 1.19 -8.17
C GLU A 54 16.68 0.81 -7.16
N LEU A 55 15.48 1.36 -7.32
CA LEU A 55 14.32 1.01 -6.54
C LEU A 55 14.00 -0.49 -6.67
N TRP A 56 13.90 -1.00 -7.89
CA TRP A 56 13.59 -2.41 -8.11
C TRP A 56 14.69 -3.36 -7.65
N GLU A 57 15.93 -2.94 -7.68
CA GLU A 57 17.05 -3.69 -7.10
C GLU A 57 16.89 -3.81 -5.58
N ALA A 58 16.68 -2.69 -4.88
CA ALA A 58 16.50 -2.65 -3.44
C ALA A 58 15.24 -3.42 -2.99
N VAL A 59 14.13 -3.29 -3.74
CA VAL A 59 12.90 -4.04 -3.49
C VAL A 59 13.12 -5.54 -3.60
N ARG A 60 13.79 -6.02 -4.66
CA ARG A 60 14.11 -7.45 -4.80
C ARG A 60 15.07 -7.97 -3.74
N TRP A 61 15.91 -7.10 -3.19
CA TRP A 61 16.78 -7.45 -2.08
C TRP A 61 15.99 -7.62 -0.79
N ALA A 62 15.19 -6.63 -0.39
CA ALA A 62 14.58 -6.57 0.93
C ALA A 62 13.28 -7.37 1.04
N VAL A 63 12.42 -7.33 0.01
CA VAL A 63 11.10 -7.96 0.03
C VAL A 63 11.21 -9.46 -0.26
N LYS A 64 10.48 -10.26 0.50
CA LYS A 64 10.38 -11.70 0.29
C LYS A 64 9.86 -12.02 -1.12
N PRO A 65 10.25 -13.14 -1.75
CA PRO A 65 9.72 -13.52 -3.08
C PRO A 65 8.20 -13.62 -3.14
N ASN A 66 7.55 -13.98 -2.04
CA ASN A 66 6.10 -14.00 -1.84
C ASN A 66 5.59 -12.77 -1.06
N GLY A 67 6.38 -11.73 -0.94
CA GLY A 67 5.95 -10.47 -0.34
C GLY A 67 5.15 -9.62 -1.34
N ALA A 68 4.15 -8.91 -0.85
CA ALA A 68 3.36 -7.97 -1.64
C ALA A 68 4.06 -6.61 -1.74
N ILE A 69 3.99 -5.99 -2.91
CA ILE A 69 4.60 -4.69 -3.16
C ILE A 69 3.51 -3.78 -3.72
N LEU A 70 3.12 -2.78 -2.94
CA LEU A 70 2.05 -1.85 -3.26
C LEU A 70 2.58 -0.43 -3.34
N PHE A 71 2.36 0.20 -4.49
CA PHE A 71 2.69 1.60 -4.71
C PHE A 71 1.42 2.40 -4.96
N PHE A 72 1.21 3.44 -4.19
CA PHE A 72 0.29 4.50 -4.58
C PHE A 72 0.83 5.20 -5.82
N ALA A 73 -0.05 5.50 -6.77
CA ALA A 73 0.35 6.11 -8.03
C ALA A 73 -0.82 6.84 -8.70
N GLN A 74 -0.49 7.88 -9.45
CA GLN A 74 -1.44 8.64 -10.26
C GLN A 74 -0.90 8.82 -11.68
N CYS A 75 -1.81 8.95 -12.65
CA CYS A 75 -1.43 9.25 -14.04
C CYS A 75 -0.68 10.59 -14.14
N PRO A 76 0.46 10.64 -14.88
CA PRO A 76 1.04 9.60 -15.74
C PRO A 76 2.03 8.65 -15.03
N PHE A 77 2.42 8.94 -13.79
CA PHE A 77 3.43 8.17 -13.06
C PHE A 77 3.06 6.67 -12.91
N ASP A 78 1.79 6.36 -12.70
CA ASP A 78 1.29 4.98 -12.62
C ASP A 78 1.64 4.15 -13.87
N LYS A 79 1.61 4.78 -15.06
CA LYS A 79 1.96 4.10 -16.31
C LYS A 79 3.46 3.84 -16.42
N VAL A 80 4.27 4.84 -16.02
CA VAL A 80 5.74 4.72 -16.00
C VAL A 80 6.17 3.65 -15.00
N LEU A 81 5.64 3.70 -13.79
CA LEU A 81 5.94 2.72 -12.74
C LEU A 81 5.48 1.30 -13.15
N GLY A 82 4.27 1.16 -13.67
CA GLY A 82 3.75 -0.12 -14.15
C GLY A 82 4.62 -0.72 -15.26
N ALA A 83 4.96 0.08 -16.26
CA ALA A 83 5.80 -0.33 -17.39
C ALA A 83 7.23 -0.70 -16.98
N SER A 84 7.74 -0.09 -15.90
CA SER A 84 9.11 -0.34 -15.43
C SER A 84 9.35 -1.76 -14.92
N ASN A 85 8.27 -2.50 -14.56
CA ASN A 85 8.38 -3.88 -14.09
C ASN A 85 7.12 -4.71 -14.41
N LEU A 86 6.81 -4.83 -15.68
CA LEU A 86 5.66 -5.64 -16.16
C LEU A 86 5.73 -7.10 -15.72
N ALA A 87 6.93 -7.64 -15.53
CA ALA A 87 7.12 -9.02 -15.09
C ALA A 87 6.55 -9.29 -13.71
N MET A 88 6.52 -8.28 -12.84
CA MET A 88 5.98 -8.37 -11.47
C MET A 88 4.61 -7.70 -11.31
N LEU A 89 4.20 -6.81 -12.23
CA LEU A 89 2.89 -6.16 -12.18
C LEU A 89 1.77 -7.20 -12.33
N ARG A 90 0.78 -7.14 -11.45
CA ARG A 90 -0.34 -8.11 -11.44
C ARG A 90 -1.68 -7.48 -11.70
N TYR A 91 -2.04 -6.49 -10.90
CA TYR A 91 -3.30 -5.75 -10.98
C TYR A 91 -3.18 -4.44 -10.23
N GLU A 92 -4.26 -3.67 -10.23
CA GLU A 92 -4.36 -2.42 -9.47
C GLU A 92 -5.63 -2.41 -8.62
N TRP A 93 -5.53 -1.73 -7.49
CA TRP A 93 -6.68 -1.21 -6.76
C TRP A 93 -6.91 0.23 -7.15
N VAL A 94 -8.16 0.66 -7.09
CA VAL A 94 -8.55 2.05 -7.34
C VAL A 94 -9.13 2.61 -6.05
N TRP A 95 -8.44 3.54 -5.43
CA TRP A 95 -9.00 4.31 -4.32
C TRP A 95 -9.88 5.41 -4.87
N TYR A 96 -11.20 5.29 -4.63
CA TYR A 96 -12.18 6.32 -4.94
C TYR A 96 -12.32 7.27 -3.74
N LYS A 97 -12.03 8.54 -3.96
CA LYS A 97 -11.90 9.57 -2.93
C LYS A 97 -13.24 10.25 -2.65
N SER A 98 -13.50 10.66 -1.41
CA SER A 98 -14.67 11.50 -1.07
C SER A 98 -14.59 12.87 -1.71
N ARG A 99 -13.39 13.45 -1.87
CA ARG A 99 -13.14 14.75 -2.49
C ARG A 99 -12.26 14.61 -3.72
N ALA A 100 -12.65 15.30 -4.79
CA ALA A 100 -11.84 15.39 -5.98
C ALA A 100 -10.71 16.42 -5.81
N THR A 101 -9.61 16.23 -6.53
CA THR A 101 -8.46 17.14 -6.59
C THR A 101 -8.26 17.68 -8.02
N GLY A 102 -7.39 18.66 -8.19
CA GLY A 102 -7.10 19.23 -9.51
C GLY A 102 -8.01 20.39 -9.90
N PHE A 103 -8.66 21.05 -8.94
CA PHE A 103 -9.62 22.14 -9.15
C PHE A 103 -9.10 23.26 -10.07
N LEU A 104 -7.84 23.63 -9.98
CA LEU A 104 -7.24 24.67 -10.85
C LEU A 104 -7.29 24.33 -12.35
N ASN A 105 -7.48 23.07 -12.69
CA ASN A 105 -7.59 22.60 -14.07
C ASN A 105 -9.02 22.18 -14.46
N ALA A 106 -10.03 22.50 -13.66
CA ALA A 106 -11.41 22.03 -13.86
C ALA A 106 -12.02 22.41 -15.21
N ASN A 107 -11.57 23.51 -15.82
CA ASN A 107 -12.00 23.95 -17.15
C ASN A 107 -11.19 23.30 -18.31
N ARG A 108 -10.20 22.44 -18.03
CA ARG A 108 -9.31 21.84 -19.03
C ARG A 108 -9.25 20.32 -18.95
N ALA A 109 -9.57 19.75 -17.81
CA ALA A 109 -9.52 18.31 -17.54
C ALA A 109 -10.51 17.93 -16.44
N PRO A 110 -10.96 16.68 -16.40
CA PRO A 110 -11.81 16.21 -15.31
C PRO A 110 -11.05 16.26 -13.97
N LEU A 111 -11.78 16.51 -12.89
CA LEU A 111 -11.22 16.46 -11.54
C LEU A 111 -10.77 15.04 -11.21
N LYS A 112 -9.64 14.92 -10.54
CA LYS A 112 -9.09 13.63 -10.11
C LYS A 112 -9.82 13.15 -8.87
N LYS A 113 -10.66 12.12 -9.00
CA LYS A 113 -11.44 11.53 -7.91
C LYS A 113 -10.98 10.13 -7.53
N SER A 114 -9.98 9.61 -8.21
CA SER A 114 -9.37 8.32 -7.93
C SER A 114 -7.86 8.40 -7.87
N GLU A 115 -7.28 7.39 -7.24
CA GLU A 115 -5.84 7.13 -7.21
C GLU A 115 -5.64 5.63 -7.32
N ASN A 116 -4.63 5.21 -8.07
CA ASN A 116 -4.33 3.80 -8.27
C ASN A 116 -3.36 3.31 -7.21
N ILE A 117 -3.49 2.05 -6.83
CA ILE A 117 -2.50 1.33 -6.04
C ILE A 117 -2.07 0.13 -6.87
N LEU A 118 -0.86 0.21 -7.44
CA LEU A 118 -0.31 -0.84 -8.27
C LEU A 118 0.23 -1.97 -7.41
N VAL A 119 -0.16 -3.21 -7.71
CA VAL A 119 0.24 -4.41 -6.97
C VAL A 119 1.24 -5.21 -7.78
N PHE A 120 2.41 -5.42 -7.18
CA PHE A 120 3.48 -6.23 -7.75
C PHE A 120 3.84 -7.37 -6.80
N TYR A 121 4.20 -8.51 -7.35
CA TYR A 121 4.83 -9.60 -6.60
C TYR A 121 5.55 -10.57 -7.56
N GLN A 122 6.56 -11.24 -7.03
CA GLN A 122 7.27 -12.28 -7.79
C GLN A 122 6.53 -13.62 -7.72
N LYS A 123 6.13 -14.04 -6.51
CA LYS A 123 5.27 -15.19 -6.22
C LYS A 123 4.03 -14.70 -5.49
N SER A 124 2.93 -15.42 -5.60
CA SER A 124 1.68 -15.05 -4.93
C SER A 124 1.88 -14.82 -3.43
N PRO A 125 1.55 -13.64 -2.92
CA PRO A 125 1.60 -13.35 -1.49
C PRO A 125 0.45 -14.02 -0.74
N VAL A 126 0.45 -13.91 0.58
CA VAL A 126 -0.73 -14.09 1.40
C VAL A 126 -1.84 -13.18 0.88
N TYR A 127 -3.07 -13.68 0.86
CA TYR A 127 -4.24 -12.90 0.45
C TYR A 127 -5.43 -13.20 1.34
N HIS A 128 -5.80 -12.24 2.17
CA HIS A 128 -6.99 -12.26 3.03
C HIS A 128 -8.06 -11.35 2.44
N PRO A 129 -9.04 -11.88 1.70
CA PRO A 129 -10.09 -11.04 1.14
C PRO A 129 -10.87 -10.34 2.25
N GLN A 130 -10.93 -9.01 2.19
CA GLN A 130 -11.72 -8.21 3.12
C GLN A 130 -13.17 -8.22 2.65
N PHE A 131 -13.94 -9.20 3.13
CA PHE A 131 -15.32 -9.41 2.70
C PHE A 131 -16.23 -8.25 3.09
N THR A 132 -17.13 -7.92 2.18
CA THR A 132 -18.33 -7.14 2.50
C THR A 132 -19.51 -8.07 2.69
N TYR A 133 -20.56 -7.60 3.36
CA TYR A 133 -21.75 -8.40 3.66
C TYR A 133 -22.97 -7.77 3.02
N GLY A 134 -23.83 -8.59 2.45
CA GLY A 134 -25.12 -8.23 1.87
C GLY A 134 -26.14 -9.32 2.11
N GLU A 135 -27.33 -9.17 1.55
CA GLU A 135 -28.35 -10.20 1.66
C GLU A 135 -27.84 -11.56 1.15
N PRO A 136 -28.08 -12.68 1.87
CA PRO A 136 -27.76 -14.01 1.40
C PRO A 136 -28.35 -14.28 0.03
N TYR A 137 -27.67 -15.06 -0.80
CA TYR A 137 -28.21 -15.45 -2.10
C TYR A 137 -27.79 -16.87 -2.47
N ARG A 138 -28.65 -17.49 -3.29
CA ARG A 138 -28.35 -18.76 -3.96
C ARG A 138 -28.68 -18.64 -5.44
N LYS A 139 -27.67 -18.80 -6.30
CA LYS A 139 -27.85 -18.92 -7.75
C LYS A 139 -27.79 -20.38 -8.16
N THR A 140 -28.92 -20.93 -8.57
CA THR A 140 -29.12 -22.36 -8.86
C THR A 140 -28.79 -22.76 -10.30
N ASN A 141 -28.10 -21.96 -11.07
CA ASN A 141 -27.81 -22.27 -12.48
C ASN A 141 -26.34 -22.72 -12.66
N PRO A 142 -26.00 -23.99 -12.33
CA PRO A 142 -24.72 -24.56 -12.66
C PRO A 142 -24.70 -24.81 -14.18
N ARG A 143 -24.07 -23.94 -14.94
CA ARG A 143 -23.71 -24.23 -16.32
C ARG A 143 -22.23 -24.58 -16.34
N SER A 144 -21.91 -25.88 -16.46
CA SER A 144 -20.59 -26.28 -16.94
C SER A 144 -20.39 -25.62 -18.31
N GLY A 145 -19.26 -25.04 -18.53
CA GLY A 145 -18.98 -24.33 -19.76
C GLY A 145 -17.54 -24.39 -20.17
N CYS A 146 -17.32 -24.25 -21.45
CA CYS A 146 -16.00 -23.92 -22.01
C CYS A 146 -16.12 -22.50 -22.54
N SER A 147 -15.22 -21.62 -22.13
CA SER A 147 -15.13 -20.28 -22.73
C SER A 147 -13.75 -20.11 -23.35
N THR A 148 -13.69 -19.29 -24.41
CA THR A 148 -12.41 -18.91 -25.03
C THR A 148 -11.48 -18.21 -24.03
N ASN A 149 -12.06 -17.53 -23.02
CA ASN A 149 -11.29 -16.78 -22.03
C ASN A 149 -10.79 -17.62 -20.86
N TYR A 150 -11.53 -18.66 -20.45
CA TYR A 150 -11.23 -19.40 -19.21
C TYR A 150 -11.02 -20.92 -19.44
N GLY A 151 -11.13 -21.40 -20.68
CA GLY A 151 -11.03 -22.82 -21.01
C GLY A 151 -12.20 -23.62 -20.45
N LYS A 152 -11.94 -24.89 -20.11
CA LYS A 152 -12.93 -25.76 -19.44
C LYS A 152 -12.98 -25.43 -17.96
N PHE A 153 -14.16 -25.20 -17.43
CA PHE A 153 -14.36 -24.98 -16.01
C PHE A 153 -15.68 -25.62 -15.55
N GLU A 154 -15.66 -26.18 -14.36
CA GLU A 154 -16.88 -26.62 -13.67
C GLU A 154 -17.49 -25.43 -12.95
N ARG A 155 -18.71 -25.07 -13.31
CA ARG A 155 -19.50 -24.13 -12.54
C ARG A 155 -20.27 -24.91 -11.47
N THR A 156 -19.79 -24.81 -10.26
CA THR A 156 -20.64 -25.01 -9.08
C THR A 156 -21.54 -23.77 -8.95
N GLY A 157 -22.82 -23.96 -8.58
CA GLY A 157 -23.70 -22.83 -8.30
C GLY A 157 -23.05 -21.87 -7.31
N SER A 158 -23.28 -20.58 -7.46
CA SER A 158 -22.74 -19.59 -6.51
C SER A 158 -23.75 -19.41 -5.37
N GLU A 159 -23.33 -19.67 -4.16
CA GLU A 159 -24.12 -19.48 -2.95
C GLU A 159 -23.35 -18.63 -1.95
N SER A 160 -24.03 -17.73 -1.28
CA SER A 160 -23.53 -17.01 -0.14
C SER A 160 -24.60 -17.05 0.94
N SER A 161 -24.57 -18.11 1.73
CA SER A 161 -25.52 -18.34 2.82
C SER A 161 -25.35 -17.35 3.97
N ASP A 162 -24.15 -16.82 4.15
CA ASP A 162 -23.79 -15.84 5.17
C ASP A 162 -23.74 -14.39 4.66
N GLY A 163 -24.11 -14.18 3.41
CA GLY A 163 -24.10 -12.85 2.78
C GLY A 163 -22.73 -12.32 2.38
N ARG A 164 -21.63 -13.08 2.57
CA ARG A 164 -20.28 -12.62 2.18
C ARG A 164 -20.16 -12.32 0.70
N ARG A 165 -19.45 -11.25 0.38
CA ARG A 165 -19.07 -10.82 -0.98
C ARG A 165 -17.57 -10.59 -1.03
N TYR A 166 -16.91 -11.17 -2.02
CA TYR A 166 -15.52 -10.85 -2.31
C TYR A 166 -15.39 -9.38 -2.68
N PRO A 167 -14.31 -8.72 -2.25
CA PRO A 167 -14.08 -7.33 -2.59
C PRO A 167 -13.87 -7.15 -4.09
N GLY A 168 -14.39 -6.04 -4.64
CA GLY A 168 -13.95 -5.52 -5.93
C GLY A 168 -12.67 -4.70 -5.76
N ASN A 169 -12.00 -4.40 -6.86
CA ASN A 169 -10.76 -3.61 -6.83
C ASN A 169 -10.96 -2.09 -6.72
N VAL A 170 -12.18 -1.61 -6.51
CA VAL A 170 -12.49 -0.20 -6.28
C VAL A 170 -12.92 -0.03 -4.83
N LEU A 171 -12.13 0.76 -4.07
CA LEU A 171 -12.35 1.02 -2.66
C LEU A 171 -12.79 2.47 -2.45
N PHE A 172 -13.91 2.68 -1.79
CA PHE A 172 -14.30 4.00 -1.30
C PHE A 172 -13.77 4.19 0.12
N VAL A 173 -12.82 5.11 0.26
CA VAL A 173 -12.32 5.54 1.58
C VAL A 173 -12.28 7.06 1.59
N PRO A 174 -12.87 7.73 2.59
CA PRO A 174 -12.83 9.18 2.70
C PRO A 174 -11.39 9.72 2.75
N THR A 175 -11.17 10.86 2.10
CA THR A 175 -9.89 11.58 2.22
C THR A 175 -9.76 12.20 3.60
N VAL A 176 -8.54 12.26 4.13
CA VAL A 176 -8.26 12.96 5.38
C VAL A 176 -8.52 14.46 5.21
N THR A 177 -9.26 15.05 6.15
CA THR A 177 -9.51 16.49 6.23
C THR A 177 -8.84 17.04 7.47
N GLY A 178 -8.10 18.16 7.34
CA GLY A 178 -7.37 18.74 8.47
C GLY A 178 -6.15 17.93 8.90
N GLY A 179 -5.62 17.06 8.01
CA GLY A 179 -4.42 16.28 8.28
C GLY A 179 -3.18 17.14 8.51
N ILE A 180 -2.21 16.58 9.20
CA ILE A 180 -0.91 17.19 9.51
C ILE A 180 0.03 17.30 8.29
N HIS A 181 -0.31 16.61 7.20
CA HIS A 181 0.41 16.66 5.93
C HIS A 181 -0.59 16.79 4.77
N PRO A 182 -0.32 17.65 3.75
CA PRO A 182 -1.26 17.92 2.65
C PRO A 182 -1.68 16.69 1.84
N THR A 183 -0.82 15.69 1.75
CA THR A 183 -1.02 14.46 0.96
C THR A 183 -1.19 13.22 1.84
N GLN A 184 -1.54 13.40 3.12
CA GLN A 184 -1.71 12.30 4.06
C GLN A 184 -2.73 11.27 3.55
N LYS A 185 -2.30 10.01 3.47
CA LYS A 185 -3.19 8.89 3.15
C LYS A 185 -4.08 8.53 4.36
N PRO A 186 -5.30 8.05 4.14
CA PRO A 186 -6.13 7.54 5.23
C PRO A 186 -5.51 6.30 5.88
N VAL A 187 -5.48 6.26 7.22
CA VAL A 187 -4.98 5.09 7.97
C VAL A 187 -5.79 3.84 7.63
N GLU A 188 -7.12 3.97 7.56
CA GLU A 188 -8.04 2.89 7.18
C GLU A 188 -7.69 2.24 5.83
N LEU A 189 -7.27 3.03 4.84
CA LEU A 189 -6.86 2.52 3.54
C LEU A 189 -5.57 1.68 3.63
N CYS A 190 -4.59 2.14 4.41
CA CYS A 190 -3.36 1.39 4.65
C CYS A 190 -3.63 0.12 5.47
N GLU A 191 -4.48 0.19 6.50
CA GLU A 191 -4.93 -0.99 7.28
C GLU A 191 -5.59 -2.03 6.39
N TYR A 192 -6.44 -1.60 5.46
CA TYR A 192 -7.09 -2.51 4.50
C TYR A 192 -6.06 -3.32 3.71
N PHE A 193 -5.05 -2.67 3.14
CA PHE A 193 -4.01 -3.35 2.37
C PHE A 193 -3.11 -4.22 3.24
N ILE A 194 -2.72 -3.74 4.41
CA ILE A 194 -1.90 -4.50 5.36
C ILE A 194 -2.62 -5.79 5.76
N LYS A 195 -3.89 -5.72 6.14
CA LYS A 195 -4.70 -6.91 6.47
C LYS A 195 -4.90 -7.85 5.28
N THR A 196 -4.94 -7.30 4.07
CA THR A 196 -5.15 -8.11 2.85
C THR A 196 -3.92 -8.93 2.50
N TYR A 197 -2.71 -8.41 2.71
CA TYR A 197 -1.49 -9.00 2.17
C TYR A 197 -0.48 -9.46 3.23
N THR A 198 -0.83 -9.41 4.50
CA THR A 198 0.06 -9.85 5.59
C THR A 198 -0.69 -10.58 6.69
N ASP A 199 0.03 -11.43 7.42
CA ASP A 199 -0.38 -11.99 8.70
C ASP A 199 0.08 -11.08 9.87
N GLU A 200 -0.52 -11.26 11.06
CA GLU A 200 -0.07 -10.55 12.26
C GLU A 200 1.39 -10.88 12.59
N GLY A 201 2.13 -9.87 13.05
CA GLY A 201 3.55 -9.98 13.35
C GLY A 201 4.49 -9.88 12.14
N GLU A 202 3.98 -9.90 10.89
CA GLU A 202 4.79 -9.70 9.69
C GLU A 202 5.26 -8.26 9.53
N VAL A 203 6.30 -8.07 8.72
CA VAL A 203 7.01 -6.79 8.56
C VAL A 203 6.51 -6.03 7.35
N VAL A 204 5.98 -4.84 7.59
CA VAL A 204 5.58 -3.86 6.56
C VAL A 204 6.65 -2.79 6.44
N ALA A 205 7.15 -2.55 5.23
CA ALA A 205 8.10 -1.47 4.94
C ALA A 205 7.42 -0.31 4.21
N ASP A 206 7.91 0.91 4.48
CA ASP A 206 7.57 2.11 3.72
C ASP A 206 8.82 2.95 3.48
N ILE A 207 9.13 3.25 2.23
CA ILE A 207 10.34 3.99 1.82
C ILE A 207 10.12 5.50 1.67
N CYS A 208 8.88 5.95 1.80
CA CYS A 208 8.49 7.36 1.71
C CYS A 208 7.43 7.62 2.79
N ALA A 209 7.81 7.46 4.06
CA ALA A 209 6.88 7.40 5.18
C ALA A 209 6.00 8.64 5.34
N GLY A 210 6.47 9.80 4.87
CA GLY A 210 5.74 11.05 4.99
C GLY A 210 5.29 11.28 6.43
N SER A 211 3.98 11.41 6.66
CA SER A 211 3.42 11.56 8.00
C SER A 211 3.33 10.28 8.83
N GLY A 212 3.90 9.16 8.38
CA GLY A 212 3.95 7.90 9.13
C GLY A 212 2.67 7.06 9.08
N THR A 213 1.81 7.26 8.09
CA THR A 213 0.51 6.58 8.01
C THR A 213 0.65 5.06 7.95
N THR A 214 1.60 4.54 7.18
CA THR A 214 1.87 3.10 7.09
C THR A 214 2.28 2.51 8.44
N ALA A 215 3.13 3.21 9.19
CA ALA A 215 3.55 2.78 10.54
C ALA A 215 2.37 2.74 11.52
N VAL A 216 1.51 3.78 11.52
CA VAL A 216 0.29 3.83 12.35
C VAL A 216 -0.64 2.66 11.99
N ALA A 217 -0.86 2.41 10.70
CA ALA A 217 -1.69 1.31 10.23
C ALA A 217 -1.12 -0.07 10.62
N ALA A 218 0.21 -0.24 10.57
CA ALA A 218 0.88 -1.46 11.03
C ALA A 218 0.69 -1.68 12.54
N ILE A 219 0.85 -0.65 13.37
CA ILE A 219 0.59 -0.69 14.80
C ILE A 219 -0.86 -1.12 15.06
N ASN A 220 -1.84 -0.46 14.43
CA ASN A 220 -3.26 -0.73 14.62
C ASN A 220 -3.68 -2.15 14.24
N THR A 221 -2.90 -2.79 13.38
CA THR A 221 -3.20 -4.12 12.83
C THR A 221 -2.31 -5.22 13.39
N GLY A 222 -1.46 -4.92 14.37
CA GLY A 222 -0.57 -5.90 15.01
C GLY A 222 0.57 -6.37 14.10
N ARG A 223 0.97 -5.57 13.11
CA ARG A 223 2.13 -5.84 12.25
C ARG A 223 3.32 -5.08 12.73
N ARG A 224 4.51 -5.61 12.45
CA ARG A 224 5.75 -4.89 12.63
C ARG A 224 6.00 -3.95 11.46
N PHE A 225 6.81 -2.94 11.65
CA PHE A 225 7.12 -2.01 10.56
C PHE A 225 8.58 -1.57 10.54
N VAL A 226 9.02 -1.12 9.37
CA VAL A 226 10.26 -0.35 9.18
C VAL A 226 9.98 0.73 8.15
N CYS A 227 10.11 1.98 8.54
CA CYS A 227 9.77 3.13 7.72
C CYS A 227 10.95 4.07 7.55
N PHE A 228 11.05 4.70 6.39
CA PHE A 228 12.14 5.61 6.05
C PHE A 228 11.56 6.95 5.59
N GLU A 229 12.16 8.03 6.06
CA GLU A 229 11.84 9.40 5.67
C GLU A 229 13.13 10.20 5.58
N ASN A 230 13.35 10.91 4.48
CA ASN A 230 14.60 11.65 4.25
C ASN A 230 14.51 13.13 4.63
N ALA A 231 13.31 13.67 4.82
CA ALA A 231 13.09 15.05 5.20
C ALA A 231 13.02 15.23 6.72
N PRO A 232 13.98 15.88 7.40
CA PRO A 232 14.01 15.95 8.88
C PRO A 232 12.76 16.57 9.50
N SER A 233 12.15 17.57 8.84
CA SER A 233 10.94 18.22 9.33
C SER A 233 9.72 17.27 9.29
N ILE A 234 9.60 16.47 8.24
CA ILE A 234 8.54 15.47 8.07
C ILE A 234 8.77 14.30 9.02
N TYR A 235 10.02 13.83 9.12
CA TYR A 235 10.42 12.80 10.08
C TYR A 235 9.97 13.13 11.51
N THR A 236 10.19 14.36 11.96
CA THR A 236 9.80 14.79 13.31
C THR A 236 8.28 14.66 13.54
N ILE A 237 7.48 15.08 12.55
CA ILE A 237 6.02 14.97 12.60
C ILE A 237 5.59 13.50 12.64
N ALA A 238 6.17 12.67 11.77
CA ALA A 238 5.87 11.25 11.69
C ALA A 238 6.24 10.52 12.98
N ALA A 239 7.42 10.82 13.56
CA ALA A 239 7.87 10.21 14.81
C ALA A 239 6.90 10.49 15.98
N GLN A 240 6.44 11.72 16.11
CA GLN A 240 5.44 12.10 17.12
C GLN A 240 4.12 11.36 16.93
N ARG A 241 3.64 11.25 15.70
CA ARG A 241 2.40 10.55 15.38
C ARG A 241 2.50 9.05 15.65
N ILE A 242 3.62 8.42 15.30
CA ILE A 242 3.87 7.01 15.58
C ILE A 242 3.86 6.76 17.09
N GLU A 243 4.48 7.63 17.87
CA GLU A 243 4.49 7.49 19.34
C GLU A 243 3.08 7.66 19.93
N GLN A 244 2.30 8.60 19.44
CA GLN A 244 0.90 8.75 19.82
C GLN A 244 0.07 7.50 19.51
N ALA A 245 0.29 6.88 18.33
CA ALA A 245 -0.39 5.65 17.97
C ALA A 245 -0.03 4.48 18.91
N ARG A 246 1.23 4.38 19.33
CA ARG A 246 1.65 3.38 20.34
C ARG A 246 0.98 3.58 21.68
N LEU A 247 0.91 4.83 22.14
CA LEU A 247 0.23 5.15 23.41
C LEU A 247 -1.28 4.85 23.33
N ALA A 248 -1.93 5.21 22.23
CA ALA A 248 -3.34 4.90 22.01
C ALA A 248 -3.57 3.39 22.04
N MET A 249 -2.73 2.61 21.35
CA MET A 249 -2.85 1.16 21.33
C MET A 249 -2.63 0.53 22.71
N ALA A 250 -1.71 1.06 23.51
CA ALA A 250 -1.51 0.63 24.89
C ALA A 250 -2.72 0.90 25.80
N MET A 251 -3.55 1.88 25.45
CA MET A 251 -4.82 2.20 26.13
C MET A 251 -6.03 1.46 25.54
N GLY A 252 -5.82 0.59 24.54
CA GLY A 252 -6.88 -0.15 23.85
C GLY A 252 -7.61 0.66 22.78
N GLU A 253 -7.04 1.78 22.34
CA GLU A 253 -7.56 2.64 21.28
C GLU A 253 -6.76 2.48 20.00
N LYS A 254 -7.32 2.90 18.86
CA LYS A 254 -6.56 2.93 17.59
C LYS A 254 -5.84 4.26 17.41
N GLY A 255 -4.63 4.19 16.88
CA GLY A 255 -3.90 5.36 16.41
C GLY A 255 -4.54 5.97 15.15
N THR A 256 -4.44 7.29 14.97
CA THR A 256 -5.05 8.06 13.87
C THR A 256 -3.99 8.75 12.98
#